data_da801e92cd23328609085ab1cb7f58a5
#
_entry.id   da801e92cd23328609085ab1cb7f58a5
#
_cell.length_a   1.000
_cell.length_b   1.000
_cell.length_c   1.000
_cell.angle_alpha   90.00
_cell.angle_beta   90.00
_cell.angle_gamma   90.00
#
_symmetry.space_group_name_H-M   'P 1'
#
loop_
_entity.id
_entity.type
_entity.pdbx_description
1 polymer ?
#
loop_
_entity_poly.entity_id
_entity_poly.type
_entity_poly.pdbx_seq_one_letter_code
_entity_poly.pdbx_strand_id
1 'polypeptide(L)'
;MLDAIAKEESKTILPTMMKDFQEHHVKQLTRTKIIEMTLHGLHCQSLDENNNSVGKIDIPCDTIVNALASQKNTIDLEGVEGNILYIGDCEGERPSTIDHAIKNAYDAANSIR
;
A
#
# COMPACT_ATOMS: atom_id res chain seq x y z
N MET A 1 -6.42 4.74 -8.19
CA MET A 1 -7.09 4.40 -6.90
C MET A 1 -7.80 3.08 -7.05
N LEU A 2 -7.85 2.24 -6.01
CA LEU A 2 -8.46 0.91 -6.10
C LEU A 2 -9.98 0.98 -6.25
N ASP A 3 -10.50 0.16 -7.13
CA ASP A 3 -11.93 -0.03 -7.43
C ASP A 3 -12.56 -1.16 -6.59
N ALA A 4 -11.74 -1.95 -5.91
CA ALA A 4 -12.16 -3.02 -5.01
C ALA A 4 -11.21 -3.12 -3.81
N ILE A 5 -11.75 -3.57 -2.68
CA ILE A 5 -11.00 -3.82 -1.45
C ILE A 5 -10.33 -5.19 -1.55
N ALA A 6 -9.12 -5.30 -1.00
CA ALA A 6 -8.35 -6.53 -0.91
C ALA A 6 -8.23 -7.29 -2.26
N LYS A 7 -8.03 -6.56 -3.35
CA LYS A 7 -7.96 -7.09 -4.72
C LYS A 7 -6.83 -8.12 -4.92
N GLU A 8 -5.78 -8.01 -4.11
CA GLU A 8 -4.61 -8.90 -4.16
C GLU A 8 -4.69 -10.05 -3.15
N GLU A 9 -5.78 -10.10 -2.36
CA GLU A 9 -5.95 -11.15 -1.36
C GLU A 9 -6.31 -12.49 -2.01
N SER A 10 -5.94 -13.58 -1.33
CA SER A 10 -6.23 -14.94 -1.78
C SER A 10 -7.73 -15.15 -2.01
N LYS A 11 -8.07 -15.78 -3.14
CA LYS A 11 -9.45 -16.15 -3.46
C LYS A 11 -10.08 -17.10 -2.43
N THR A 12 -9.27 -17.75 -1.61
CA THR A 12 -9.73 -18.63 -0.52
C THR A 12 -10.12 -17.83 0.72
N ILE A 13 -9.37 -16.77 1.02
CA ILE A 13 -9.56 -15.95 2.23
C ILE A 13 -10.61 -14.84 2.00
N LEU A 14 -10.62 -14.26 0.82
CA LEU A 14 -11.47 -13.12 0.47
C LEU A 14 -12.96 -13.33 0.79
N PRO A 15 -13.61 -14.48 0.49
CA PRO A 15 -15.02 -14.66 0.81
C PRO A 15 -15.31 -14.62 2.32
N THR A 16 -14.45 -15.22 3.14
CA THR A 16 -14.60 -15.22 4.61
C THR A 16 -14.44 -13.80 5.15
N MET A 17 -13.41 -13.10 4.71
CA MET A 17 -13.17 -11.71 5.11
C MET A 17 -14.34 -10.78 4.72
N MET A 18 -14.89 -10.94 3.52
CA MET A 18 -16.05 -10.13 3.07
C MET A 18 -17.29 -10.44 3.89
N LYS A 19 -17.50 -11.70 4.29
CA LYS A 19 -18.57 -12.09 5.19
C LYS A 19 -18.42 -11.42 6.56
N ASP A 20 -17.22 -11.44 7.15
CA ASP A 20 -16.93 -10.79 8.42
C ASP A 20 -17.19 -9.27 8.35
N PHE A 21 -16.78 -8.62 7.26
CA PHE A 21 -17.06 -7.20 7.04
C PHE A 21 -18.57 -6.90 6.99
N GLN A 22 -19.35 -7.77 6.37
CA GLN A 22 -20.79 -7.63 6.30
C GLN A 22 -21.45 -7.87 7.67
N GLU A 23 -21.05 -8.90 8.40
CA GLU A 23 -21.59 -9.24 9.73
C GLU A 23 -21.30 -8.14 10.76
N HIS A 24 -20.14 -7.50 10.67
CA HIS A 24 -19.72 -6.41 11.55
C HIS A 24 -20.06 -5.02 11.01
N HIS A 25 -20.85 -4.93 9.94
CA HIS A 25 -21.28 -3.67 9.32
C HIS A 25 -20.12 -2.73 8.96
N VAL A 26 -18.97 -3.28 8.55
CA VAL A 26 -17.80 -2.50 8.14
C VAL A 26 -18.11 -1.75 6.85
N LYS A 27 -18.15 -0.43 6.92
CA LYS A 27 -18.36 0.42 5.75
C LYS A 27 -17.10 0.46 4.90
N GLN A 28 -17.22 0.05 3.65
CA GLN A 28 -16.13 0.02 2.69
C GLN A 28 -16.24 1.20 1.73
N LEU A 29 -15.16 1.95 1.56
CA LEU A 29 -15.08 3.08 0.66
C LEU A 29 -13.95 2.85 -0.34
N THR A 30 -14.33 2.50 -1.57
CA THR A 30 -13.41 2.42 -2.70
C THR A 30 -13.28 3.77 -3.40
N ARG A 31 -12.29 3.96 -4.25
CA ARG A 31 -12.08 5.20 -5.01
C ARG A 31 -12.15 6.46 -4.13
N THR A 32 -11.66 6.33 -2.90
CA THR A 32 -11.68 7.39 -1.90
C THR A 32 -10.26 7.78 -1.54
N LYS A 33 -9.91 9.03 -1.73
CA LYS A 33 -8.60 9.59 -1.41
C LYS A 33 -8.69 10.38 -0.11
N ILE A 34 -7.85 10.06 0.86
CA ILE A 34 -7.68 10.86 2.07
C ILE A 34 -6.95 12.14 1.68
N ILE A 35 -7.50 13.28 2.05
CA ILE A 35 -6.92 14.61 1.83
C ILE A 35 -6.28 15.12 3.11
N GLU A 36 -6.98 14.95 4.23
CA GLU A 36 -6.53 15.48 5.52
C GLU A 36 -7.00 14.57 6.65
N MET A 37 -6.15 14.43 7.66
CA MET A 37 -6.47 13.79 8.93
C MET A 37 -6.55 14.87 10.00
N THR A 38 -7.66 14.91 10.72
CA THR A 38 -7.91 15.88 11.79
C THR A 38 -8.14 15.16 13.11
N LEU A 39 -8.24 15.90 14.21
CA LEU A 39 -8.61 15.36 15.52
C LEU A 39 -10.06 14.84 15.58
N HIS A 40 -10.87 15.14 14.57
CA HIS A 40 -12.28 14.78 14.52
C HIS A 40 -12.62 13.76 13.43
N GLY A 41 -11.63 13.32 12.67
CA GLY A 41 -11.82 12.35 11.60
C GLY A 41 -11.00 12.64 10.34
N LEU A 42 -11.52 12.13 9.21
CA LEU A 42 -10.87 12.21 7.91
C LEU A 42 -11.69 13.07 6.94
N HIS A 43 -11.02 13.96 6.22
CA HIS A 43 -11.53 14.61 5.04
C HIS A 43 -11.06 13.86 3.79
N CYS A 44 -12.00 13.38 3.00
CA CYS A 44 -11.74 12.54 1.85
C CYS A 44 -12.38 13.12 0.58
N GLN A 45 -11.88 12.66 -0.55
CA GLN A 45 -12.47 12.91 -1.87
C GLN A 45 -12.90 11.60 -2.52
N SER A 46 -14.13 11.56 -3.02
CA SER A 46 -14.57 10.52 -3.95
C SER A 46 -13.96 10.78 -5.32
N LEU A 47 -13.56 9.72 -6.00
CA LEU A 47 -12.97 9.78 -7.33
C LEU A 47 -13.80 8.98 -8.33
N ASP A 48 -13.91 9.47 -9.54
CA ASP A 48 -14.48 8.75 -10.68
C ASP A 48 -13.50 7.68 -11.25
N GLU A 49 -13.89 7.04 -12.34
CA GLU A 49 -13.06 6.03 -13.02
C GLU A 49 -11.76 6.61 -13.59
N ASN A 50 -11.74 7.90 -13.87
CA ASN A 50 -10.58 8.62 -14.39
C ASN A 50 -9.72 9.25 -13.27
N ASN A 51 -10.01 8.96 -11.99
CA ASN A 51 -9.41 9.55 -10.80
C ASN A 51 -9.66 11.06 -10.63
N ASN A 52 -10.69 11.62 -11.27
CA ASN A 52 -11.10 13.00 -11.01
C ASN A 52 -11.94 13.07 -9.74
N SER A 53 -11.83 14.18 -9.01
CA SER A 53 -12.65 14.40 -7.82
C SER A 53 -14.10 14.69 -8.22
N VAL A 54 -15.02 13.88 -7.69
CA VAL A 54 -16.47 14.01 -7.92
C VAL A 54 -17.24 14.40 -6.68
N GLY A 55 -16.60 14.41 -5.51
CA GLY A 55 -17.26 14.80 -4.26
C GLY A 55 -16.33 14.80 -3.07
N LYS A 56 -16.81 15.37 -1.96
CA LYS A 56 -16.13 15.33 -0.65
C LYS A 56 -16.88 14.40 0.29
N ILE A 57 -16.14 13.70 1.13
CA ILE A 57 -16.66 12.81 2.17
C ILE A 57 -15.96 13.15 3.47
N ASP A 58 -16.72 13.44 4.52
CA ASP A 58 -16.20 13.58 5.86
C ASP A 58 -16.52 12.32 6.66
N ILE A 59 -15.52 11.73 7.26
CA ILE A 59 -15.62 10.50 8.05
C ILE A 59 -15.27 10.84 9.48
N PRO A 60 -16.26 11.04 10.36
CA PRO A 60 -15.99 11.25 11.78
C PRO A 60 -15.47 9.95 12.40
N CYS A 61 -14.39 10.03 13.16
CA CYS A 61 -13.82 8.90 13.88
C CYS A 61 -12.94 9.37 15.04
N ASP A 62 -12.87 8.54 16.07
CA ASP A 62 -12.03 8.78 17.25
C ASP A 62 -10.64 8.16 17.12
N THR A 63 -10.51 7.16 16.25
CA THR A 63 -9.26 6.44 16.03
C THR A 63 -9.05 6.17 14.55
N ILE A 64 -7.82 6.41 14.09
CA ILE A 64 -7.40 6.16 12.72
C ILE A 64 -6.27 5.12 12.74
N VAL A 65 -6.48 4.01 12.03
CA VAL A 65 -5.43 3.02 11.79
C VAL A 65 -4.86 3.24 10.40
N ASN A 66 -3.60 3.67 10.33
CA ASN A 66 -2.91 3.87 9.07
C ASN A 66 -2.27 2.54 8.62
N ALA A 67 -2.84 1.95 7.57
CA ALA A 67 -2.35 0.75 6.91
C ALA A 67 -2.00 1.03 5.43
N LEU A 68 -1.50 2.23 5.13
CA LEU A 68 -1.04 2.60 3.80
C LEU A 68 0.25 1.87 3.46
N ALA A 69 0.53 1.76 2.16
CA ALA A 69 1.74 1.13 1.66
C ALA A 69 3.01 1.80 2.21
N SER A 70 4.03 1.01 2.45
CA SER A 70 5.35 1.48 2.85
C SER A 70 6.03 2.25 1.72
N GLN A 71 6.91 3.17 2.07
CA GLN A 71 7.79 3.83 1.13
C GLN A 71 9.21 3.26 1.27
N LYS A 72 9.92 3.24 0.14
CA LYS A 72 11.32 2.88 0.10
C LYS A 72 12.13 3.85 0.98
N ASN A 73 12.93 3.29 1.89
CA ASN A 73 13.91 4.05 2.64
C ASN A 73 15.27 3.92 1.94
N THR A 74 15.71 5.00 1.31
CA THR A 74 16.99 5.02 0.60
C THR A 74 18.10 5.49 1.53
N ILE A 75 19.22 4.77 1.52
CA ILE A 75 20.45 5.18 2.19
C ILE A 75 21.19 6.14 1.24
N ASP A 76 21.73 7.21 1.80
CA ASP A 76 22.63 8.09 1.05
C ASP A 76 23.92 7.33 0.75
N LEU A 77 24.26 7.25 -0.52
CA LEU A 77 25.43 6.55 -1.04
C LEU A 77 26.43 7.51 -1.69
N GLU A 78 26.33 8.81 -1.37
CA GLU A 78 27.26 9.81 -1.86
C GLU A 78 28.70 9.44 -1.44
N GLY A 79 29.59 9.37 -2.42
CA GLY A 79 30.99 9.01 -2.19
C GLY A 79 31.28 7.49 -2.12
N VAL A 80 30.29 6.64 -2.31
CA VAL A 80 30.52 5.18 -2.43
C VAL A 80 30.89 4.86 -3.87
N GLU A 81 32.11 4.35 -4.06
CA GLU A 81 32.58 3.89 -5.37
C GLU A 81 32.36 2.38 -5.52
N GLY A 82 31.97 1.93 -6.71
CA GLY A 82 31.80 0.51 -7.05
C GLY A 82 30.40 0.16 -7.57
N ASN A 83 30.19 -1.13 -7.81
CA ASN A 83 28.89 -1.63 -8.25
C ASN A 83 27.98 -1.79 -7.04
N ILE A 84 26.89 -1.04 -7.03
CA ILE A 84 25.87 -1.10 -5.98
C ILE A 84 24.69 -1.89 -6.50
N LEU A 85 24.32 -2.95 -5.79
CA LEU A 85 23.13 -3.75 -6.08
C LEU A 85 22.07 -3.47 -5.04
N TYR A 86 20.91 -3.06 -5.51
CA TYR A 86 19.73 -2.87 -4.67
C TYR A 86 18.92 -4.17 -4.66
N ILE A 87 18.61 -4.69 -3.48
CA ILE A 87 17.86 -5.93 -3.30
C ILE A 87 16.71 -5.74 -2.31
N GLY A 88 15.71 -6.62 -2.36
CA GLY A 88 14.55 -6.58 -1.50
C GLY A 88 13.76 -5.30 -1.67
N ASP A 89 13.37 -4.69 -0.57
CA ASP A 89 12.58 -3.45 -0.57
C ASP A 89 13.30 -2.24 -1.17
N CYS A 90 14.60 -2.35 -1.38
CA CYS A 90 15.40 -1.29 -1.99
C CYS A 90 15.48 -1.38 -3.52
N GLU A 91 15.06 -2.48 -4.16
CA GLU A 91 15.20 -2.67 -5.61
C GLU A 91 14.19 -1.84 -6.40
N GLY A 92 12.94 -1.90 -6.09
CA GLY A 92 11.86 -1.28 -6.86
C GLY A 92 11.45 0.11 -6.36
N GLU A 93 10.42 0.67 -6.97
CA GLU A 93 9.77 1.89 -6.49
C GLU A 93 8.91 1.65 -5.24
N ARG A 94 8.50 0.41 -5.00
CA ARG A 94 7.64 -0.01 -3.88
C ARG A 94 8.25 -1.20 -3.17
N PRO A 95 8.10 -1.28 -1.84
CA PRO A 95 8.44 -2.47 -1.09
C PRO A 95 7.73 -3.70 -1.64
N SER A 96 8.38 -4.83 -1.59
CA SER A 96 7.95 -6.08 -2.17
C SER A 96 7.68 -7.14 -1.09
N THR A 97 7.48 -8.39 -1.52
CA THR A 97 7.22 -9.52 -0.64
C THR A 97 8.51 -10.22 -0.23
N ILE A 98 8.46 -11.04 0.83
CA ILE A 98 9.63 -11.76 1.34
C ILE A 98 10.22 -12.70 0.29
N ASP A 99 9.38 -13.38 -0.48
CA ASP A 99 9.82 -14.27 -1.57
C ASP A 99 10.54 -13.50 -2.69
N HIS A 100 10.10 -12.30 -3.01
CA HIS A 100 10.80 -11.43 -3.95
C HIS A 100 12.17 -11.00 -3.40
N ALA A 101 12.25 -10.62 -2.14
CA ALA A 101 13.50 -10.27 -1.49
C ALA A 101 14.51 -11.43 -1.49
N ILE A 102 14.05 -12.65 -1.21
CA ILE A 102 14.88 -13.86 -1.25
C ILE A 102 15.39 -14.11 -2.68
N LYS A 103 14.51 -14.00 -3.69
CA LYS A 103 14.89 -14.16 -5.08
C LYS A 103 15.93 -13.14 -5.52
N ASN A 104 15.72 -11.86 -5.19
CA ASN A 104 16.70 -10.81 -5.51
C ASN A 104 18.05 -11.05 -4.86
N ALA A 105 18.09 -11.47 -3.60
CA ALA A 105 19.34 -11.77 -2.90
C ALA A 105 20.07 -12.93 -3.57
N TYR A 106 19.37 -13.97 -3.99
CA TYR A 106 19.94 -15.09 -4.72
C TYR A 106 20.53 -14.65 -6.07
N ASP A 107 19.78 -13.89 -6.86
CA ASP A 107 20.20 -13.40 -8.17
C ASP A 107 21.40 -12.45 -8.05
N ALA A 108 21.39 -11.56 -7.07
CA ALA A 108 22.50 -10.66 -6.78
C ALA A 108 23.77 -11.43 -6.39
N ALA A 109 23.66 -12.41 -5.48
CA ALA A 109 24.81 -13.24 -5.06
C ALA A 109 25.44 -13.99 -6.24
N ASN A 110 24.64 -14.48 -7.18
CA ASN A 110 25.13 -15.16 -8.38
C ASN A 110 25.72 -14.22 -9.43
N SER A 111 25.42 -12.93 -9.36
CA SER A 111 25.97 -11.92 -10.28
C SER A 111 27.35 -11.38 -9.86
N ILE A 112 27.70 -11.54 -8.59
CA ILE A 112 29.01 -11.13 -8.05
C ILE A 112 30.07 -12.19 -8.48
N ARG A 113 31.00 -11.78 -9.31
CA ARG A 113 32.12 -12.60 -9.81
C ARG A 113 33.46 -12.04 -9.37
#